data_e821041dd0b76245e705020b05a19d9a
#
_entry.id   e821041dd0b76245e705020b05a19d9a
#
_cell.length_a   1.000
_cell.length_b   1.000
_cell.length_c   1.000
_cell.angle_alpha   90.00
_cell.angle_beta   90.00
_cell.angle_gamma   90.00
#
_symmetry.space_group_name_H-M   'P 1'
#
loop_
_entity.id
_entity.type
_entity.pdbx_description
1 polymer ?
#
loop_
_entity_poly.entity_id
_entity_poly.type
_entity_poly.pdbx_seq_one_letter_code
_entity_poly.pdbx_strand_id
1 'polypeptide(L)'
;MVAPLPEDPPPSVGEDDRDVAVRRLQDAYAEGHLSHEEMDERLHQVLTARTRDELETALASLPKEDPSTIAAFGGRIRRRGAWRVPRTLKVESAFGRVHLDLSHAVIEHPVVDIELRLGTGRAKITVPRDAIVDVEGLHTGWKDSRYKPRRSSGGPKIRISGSMGFGRLRIRHARR
;
A
#
# COMPACT_ATOMS: atom_id res chain seq x y z
N MET A 1 -1.51 48.41 17.17
CA MET A 1 -0.46 47.88 16.29
C MET A 1 -0.23 46.44 16.70
N VAL A 2 -0.90 45.49 16.04
CA VAL A 2 -0.79 44.05 16.38
C VAL A 2 0.34 43.51 15.54
N ALA A 3 1.38 42.99 16.20
CA ALA A 3 2.47 42.31 15.52
C ALA A 3 1.92 41.03 14.86
N PRO A 4 2.32 40.69 13.61
CA PRO A 4 1.97 39.40 13.02
C PRO A 4 2.58 38.29 13.83
N LEU A 5 1.77 37.29 14.12
CA LEU A 5 2.25 36.02 14.73
C LEU A 5 3.30 35.41 13.79
N PRO A 6 4.35 34.78 14.32
CA PRO A 6 5.29 34.05 13.48
C PRO A 6 4.56 32.95 12.75
N GLU A 7 4.62 32.97 11.43
CA GLU A 7 4.15 31.84 10.60
C GLU A 7 4.99 30.61 10.98
N ASP A 8 4.31 29.55 11.36
CA ASP A 8 4.97 28.26 11.60
C ASP A 8 5.78 27.86 10.35
N PRO A 9 7.02 27.41 10.50
CA PRO A 9 7.81 26.97 9.36
C PRO A 9 7.07 25.84 8.65
N PRO A 10 7.07 25.84 7.30
CA PRO A 10 6.40 24.78 6.54
C PRO A 10 6.93 23.41 6.98
N PRO A 11 6.06 22.40 7.08
CA PRO A 11 6.44 21.06 7.53
C PRO A 11 7.56 20.53 6.64
N SER A 12 8.71 20.25 7.27
CA SER A 12 9.87 19.68 6.58
C SER A 12 9.55 18.26 6.11
N VAL A 13 10.04 17.91 4.92
CA VAL A 13 9.92 16.56 4.36
C VAL A 13 10.72 15.58 5.21
N GLY A 14 10.06 14.58 5.77
CA GLY A 14 10.69 13.47 6.46
C GLY A 14 11.40 12.50 5.49
N GLU A 15 12.28 11.68 6.02
CA GLU A 15 12.93 10.62 5.24
C GLU A 15 11.92 9.60 4.71
N ASP A 16 10.94 9.24 5.53
CA ASP A 16 9.83 8.36 5.16
C ASP A 16 8.98 8.91 4.00
N ASP A 17 8.74 10.23 3.97
CA ASP A 17 7.99 10.89 2.90
C ASP A 17 8.76 10.81 1.57
N ARG A 18 10.08 10.97 1.61
CA ARG A 18 10.94 10.81 0.42
C ARG A 18 10.97 9.39 -0.08
N ASP A 19 11.08 8.42 0.81
CA ASP A 19 11.09 7.00 0.44
C ASP A 19 9.79 6.59 -0.24
N VAL A 20 8.66 7.09 0.25
CA VAL A 20 7.35 6.87 -0.38
C VAL A 20 7.31 7.51 -1.77
N ALA A 21 7.82 8.73 -1.92
CA ALA A 21 7.85 9.43 -3.19
C ALA A 21 8.75 8.73 -4.23
N VAL A 22 9.95 8.31 -3.83
CA VAL A 22 10.89 7.56 -4.69
C VAL A 22 10.25 6.25 -5.16
N ARG A 23 9.62 5.53 -4.25
CA ARG A 23 8.92 4.28 -4.60
C ARG A 23 7.81 4.50 -5.61
N ARG A 24 7.04 5.56 -5.43
CA ARG A 24 5.96 5.94 -6.35
C ARG A 24 6.47 6.29 -7.75
N LEU A 25 7.63 6.99 -7.84
CA LEU A 25 8.29 7.25 -9.13
C LEU A 25 8.76 5.95 -9.80
N GLN A 26 9.38 5.06 -9.05
CA GLN A 26 9.86 3.77 -9.57
C GLN A 26 8.70 2.92 -10.12
N ASP A 27 7.59 2.92 -9.41
CA ASP A 27 6.40 2.19 -9.82
C ASP A 27 5.80 2.78 -11.11
N ALA A 28 5.68 4.12 -11.20
CA ALA A 28 5.20 4.80 -12.41
C ALA A 28 6.12 4.57 -13.62
N TYR A 29 7.43 4.54 -13.39
CA TYR A 29 8.39 4.20 -14.44
C TYR A 29 8.25 2.74 -14.89
N ALA A 30 8.12 1.80 -13.95
CA ALA A 30 7.92 0.38 -14.27
C ALA A 30 6.63 0.11 -15.05
N GLU A 31 5.61 0.94 -14.86
CA GLU A 31 4.33 0.88 -15.58
C GLU A 31 4.35 1.63 -16.92
N GLY A 32 5.46 2.28 -17.27
CA GLY A 32 5.61 3.01 -18.51
C GLY A 32 4.92 4.38 -18.54
N HIS A 33 4.55 4.91 -17.38
CA HIS A 33 3.97 6.26 -17.27
C HIS A 33 5.02 7.37 -17.27
N LEU A 34 6.29 7.03 -17.11
CA LEU A 34 7.42 7.95 -17.16
C LEU A 34 8.48 7.43 -18.15
N SER A 35 9.05 8.32 -18.92
CA SER A 35 10.28 8.04 -19.64
C SER A 35 11.48 8.00 -18.70
N HIS A 36 12.63 7.52 -19.19
CA HIS A 36 13.87 7.50 -18.41
C HIS A 36 14.33 8.91 -18.01
N GLU A 37 14.23 9.87 -18.93
CA GLU A 37 14.59 11.26 -18.68
C GLU A 37 13.66 11.90 -17.63
N GLU A 38 12.37 11.69 -17.73
CA GLU A 38 11.39 12.16 -16.74
C GLU A 38 11.60 11.54 -15.37
N MET A 39 11.97 10.25 -15.32
CA MET A 39 12.29 9.56 -14.07
C MET A 39 13.49 10.20 -13.38
N ASP A 40 14.57 10.46 -14.11
CA ASP A 40 15.79 11.06 -13.57
C ASP A 40 15.54 12.49 -13.06
N GLU A 41 14.82 13.30 -13.84
CA GLU A 41 14.49 14.68 -13.46
C GLU A 41 13.65 14.71 -12.18
N ARG A 42 12.61 13.89 -12.09
CA ARG A 42 11.71 13.84 -10.93
C ARG A 42 12.38 13.23 -9.71
N LEU A 43 13.22 12.23 -9.89
CA LEU A 43 14.00 11.67 -8.80
C LEU A 43 14.90 12.74 -8.18
N HIS A 44 15.53 13.57 -9.01
CA HIS A 44 16.32 14.70 -8.53
C HIS A 44 15.46 15.69 -7.75
N GLN A 45 14.27 16.04 -8.24
CA GLN A 45 13.33 16.93 -7.56
C GLN A 45 12.90 16.36 -6.21
N VAL A 46 12.54 15.08 -6.13
CA VAL A 46 12.15 14.40 -4.88
C VAL A 46 13.29 14.40 -3.86
N LEU A 47 14.51 14.10 -4.30
CA LEU A 47 15.67 14.03 -3.40
C LEU A 47 16.10 15.42 -2.88
N THR A 48 15.85 16.48 -3.64
CA THR A 48 16.20 17.86 -3.27
C THR A 48 15.05 18.62 -2.59
N ALA A 49 13.83 18.10 -2.60
CA ALA A 49 12.65 18.71 -1.98
C ALA A 49 12.88 18.97 -0.48
N ARG A 50 12.61 20.18 -0.04
CA ARG A 50 12.71 20.61 1.37
C ARG A 50 11.36 20.71 2.03
N THR A 51 10.32 20.97 1.24
CA THR A 51 8.96 21.11 1.71
C THR A 51 8.04 20.05 1.12
N ARG A 52 6.93 19.79 1.79
CA ARG A 52 5.92 18.84 1.32
C ARG A 52 5.32 19.28 -0.01
N ASP A 53 5.13 20.57 -0.22
CA ASP A 53 4.57 21.14 -1.46
C ASP A 53 5.53 20.90 -2.66
N GLU A 54 6.84 21.02 -2.45
CA GLU A 54 7.83 20.70 -3.48
C GLU A 54 7.78 19.20 -3.83
N LEU A 55 7.63 18.32 -2.83
CA LEU A 55 7.49 16.90 -3.02
C LEU A 55 6.22 16.54 -3.81
N GLU A 56 5.08 17.16 -3.44
CA GLU A 56 3.81 16.99 -4.13
C GLU A 56 3.89 17.51 -5.58
N THR A 57 4.59 18.61 -5.81
CA THR A 57 4.82 19.16 -7.16
C THR A 57 5.60 18.19 -8.03
N ALA A 58 6.65 17.58 -7.50
CA ALA A 58 7.42 16.57 -8.23
C ALA A 58 6.59 15.34 -8.62
N LEU A 59 5.52 15.05 -7.87
CA LEU A 59 4.61 13.93 -8.10
C LEU A 59 3.31 14.32 -8.83
N ALA A 60 3.06 15.60 -9.10
CA ALA A 60 1.76 16.13 -9.52
C ALA A 60 1.25 15.59 -10.87
N SER A 61 2.14 15.20 -11.77
CA SER A 61 1.77 14.65 -13.07
C SER A 61 1.69 13.12 -13.09
N LEU A 62 2.02 12.48 -11.98
CA LEU A 62 1.77 11.05 -11.85
C LEU A 62 0.28 10.78 -11.70
N PRO A 63 -0.23 9.65 -12.20
CA PRO A 63 -1.59 9.26 -11.94
C PRO A 63 -1.86 9.32 -10.43
N LYS A 64 -2.84 10.13 -10.03
CA LYS A 64 -3.29 10.17 -8.64
C LYS A 64 -4.01 8.87 -8.36
N GLU A 65 -3.33 7.96 -7.71
CA GLU A 65 -3.97 6.79 -7.16
C GLU A 65 -4.46 7.14 -5.76
N ASP A 66 -5.72 7.48 -5.67
CA ASP A 66 -6.37 7.57 -4.38
C ASP A 66 -6.41 6.18 -3.75
N PRO A 67 -5.77 5.96 -2.59
CA PRO A 67 -5.82 4.67 -1.93
C PRO A 67 -7.27 4.34 -1.62
N SER A 68 -7.77 3.24 -2.15
CA SER A 68 -9.11 2.78 -1.80
C SER A 68 -9.10 2.28 -0.36
N THR A 69 -9.84 2.95 0.49
CA THR A 69 -9.93 2.59 1.91
C THR A 69 -11.21 1.80 2.17
N ILE A 70 -11.06 0.63 2.78
CA ILE A 70 -12.17 -0.15 3.31
C ILE A 70 -12.05 -0.15 4.82
N ALA A 71 -12.92 0.60 5.48
CA ALA A 71 -12.91 0.73 6.93
C ALA A 71 -14.20 0.19 7.55
N ALA A 72 -14.07 -0.51 8.68
CA ALA A 72 -15.18 -0.89 9.52
C ALA A 72 -14.73 -0.89 10.98
N PHE A 73 -15.45 -0.22 11.87
CA PHE A 73 -15.16 -0.26 13.28
C PHE A 73 -15.30 -1.69 13.84
N GLY A 74 -16.34 -2.43 13.39
CA GLY A 74 -16.57 -3.81 13.78
C GLY A 74 -17.34 -4.59 12.72
N GLY A 75 -17.44 -5.91 12.90
CA GLY A 75 -18.22 -6.77 12.03
C GLY A 75 -17.39 -7.52 10.99
N ARG A 76 -17.93 -7.65 9.77
CA ARG A 76 -17.30 -8.45 8.72
C ARG A 76 -17.05 -7.63 7.47
N ILE A 77 -15.78 -7.47 7.12
CA ILE A 77 -15.35 -6.98 5.81
C ILE A 77 -15.16 -8.21 4.90
N ARG A 78 -15.85 -8.24 3.75
CA ARG A 78 -15.71 -9.33 2.79
C ARG A 78 -15.69 -8.80 1.36
N ARG A 79 -14.61 -9.12 0.65
CA ARG A 79 -14.46 -8.87 -0.79
C ARG A 79 -14.11 -10.18 -1.48
N ARG A 80 -14.87 -10.55 -2.48
CA ARG A 80 -14.64 -11.76 -3.30
C ARG A 80 -15.29 -11.62 -4.69
N GLY A 81 -14.91 -12.50 -5.60
CA GLY A 81 -15.42 -12.52 -6.98
C GLY A 81 -14.57 -11.61 -7.88
N ALA A 82 -15.16 -11.16 -8.98
CA ALA A 82 -14.47 -10.34 -9.99
C ALA A 82 -14.50 -8.85 -9.66
N TRP A 83 -14.01 -8.48 -8.47
CA TRP A 83 -13.87 -7.06 -8.10
C TRP A 83 -12.52 -6.50 -8.56
N ARG A 84 -12.48 -5.22 -8.89
CA ARG A 84 -11.23 -4.53 -9.23
C ARG A 84 -10.43 -4.26 -7.98
N VAL A 85 -9.17 -4.67 -8.00
CA VAL A 85 -8.22 -4.40 -6.92
C VAL A 85 -7.50 -3.10 -7.26
N PRO A 86 -7.63 -2.06 -6.43
CA PRO A 86 -6.86 -0.84 -6.63
C PRO A 86 -5.39 -1.13 -6.37
N ARG A 87 -4.50 -0.30 -6.91
CA ARG A 87 -3.06 -0.42 -6.67
C ARG A 87 -2.74 -0.35 -5.17
N THR A 88 -3.35 0.60 -4.46
CA THR A 88 -3.20 0.75 -3.02
C THR A 88 -4.53 0.53 -2.33
N LEU A 89 -4.60 -0.50 -1.51
CA LEU A 89 -5.79 -0.86 -0.74
C LEU A 89 -5.50 -0.75 0.75
N LYS A 90 -6.15 0.18 1.44
CA LYS A 90 -6.12 0.27 2.91
C LYS A 90 -7.30 -0.47 3.50
N VAL A 91 -7.05 -1.32 4.47
CA VAL A 91 -8.08 -2.07 5.19
C VAL A 91 -7.95 -1.82 6.67
N GLU A 92 -8.94 -1.16 7.23
CA GLU A 92 -8.98 -0.79 8.64
C GLU A 92 -10.15 -1.47 9.34
N SER A 93 -9.86 -2.16 10.44
CA SER A 93 -10.89 -2.77 11.29
C SER A 93 -10.43 -2.83 12.73
N ALA A 94 -11.19 -2.23 13.65
CA ALA A 94 -10.88 -2.30 15.07
C ALA A 94 -11.18 -3.70 15.63
N PHE A 95 -12.35 -4.26 15.24
CA PHE A 95 -12.80 -5.58 15.70
C PHE A 95 -13.48 -6.34 14.56
N GLY A 96 -13.27 -7.65 14.48
CA GLY A 96 -14.07 -8.46 13.58
C GLY A 96 -13.33 -9.39 12.66
N ARG A 97 -13.91 -9.60 11.47
CA ARG A 97 -13.36 -10.54 10.47
C ARG A 97 -13.16 -9.85 9.13
N VAL A 98 -11.94 -9.92 8.63
CA VAL A 98 -11.59 -9.43 7.29
C VAL A 98 -11.38 -10.64 6.39
N HIS A 99 -12.04 -10.67 5.25
CA HIS A 99 -11.86 -11.69 4.23
C HIS A 99 -11.71 -11.04 2.86
N LEU A 100 -10.48 -10.98 2.39
CA LEU A 100 -10.14 -10.52 1.05
C LEU A 100 -9.81 -11.73 0.17
N ASP A 101 -10.56 -11.90 -0.90
CA ASP A 101 -10.33 -12.94 -1.88
C ASP A 101 -10.00 -12.29 -3.24
N LEU A 102 -8.72 -12.38 -3.60
CA LEU A 102 -8.17 -11.85 -4.84
C LEU A 102 -8.02 -12.94 -5.92
N SER A 103 -8.44 -14.18 -5.64
CA SER A 103 -8.24 -15.30 -6.56
C SER A 103 -8.91 -15.12 -7.92
N HIS A 104 -10.04 -14.42 -7.96
CA HIS A 104 -10.80 -14.09 -9.17
C HIS A 104 -10.96 -12.58 -9.36
N ALA A 105 -10.22 -11.80 -8.61
CA ALA A 105 -10.26 -10.35 -8.72
C ALA A 105 -9.55 -9.88 -9.99
N VAL A 106 -10.00 -8.76 -10.51
CA VAL A 106 -9.34 -8.09 -11.64
C VAL A 106 -8.19 -7.27 -11.09
N ILE A 107 -6.97 -7.70 -11.36
CA ILE A 107 -5.73 -7.03 -10.95
C ILE A 107 -5.07 -6.47 -12.21
N GLU A 108 -5.20 -5.17 -12.41
CA GLU A 108 -4.65 -4.48 -13.58
C GLU A 108 -3.21 -3.99 -13.36
N HIS A 109 -2.79 -3.95 -12.09
CA HIS A 109 -1.48 -3.44 -11.69
C HIS A 109 -0.47 -4.57 -11.46
N PRO A 110 0.77 -4.45 -11.95
CA PRO A 110 1.82 -5.45 -11.70
C PRO A 110 2.21 -5.55 -10.23
N VAL A 111 2.00 -4.45 -9.47
CA VAL A 111 2.22 -4.38 -8.03
C VAL A 111 0.95 -3.85 -7.35
N VAL A 112 0.51 -4.54 -6.30
CA VAL A 112 -0.60 -4.14 -5.44
C VAL A 112 -0.11 -4.03 -4.01
N ASP A 113 -0.34 -2.89 -3.40
CA ASP A 113 0.00 -2.62 -2.01
C ASP A 113 -1.26 -2.73 -1.12
N ILE A 114 -1.23 -3.62 -0.14
CA ILE A 114 -2.32 -3.82 0.83
C ILE A 114 -1.83 -3.41 2.21
N GLU A 115 -2.30 -2.27 2.69
CA GLU A 115 -2.02 -1.80 4.05
C GLU A 115 -3.12 -2.28 5.00
N LEU A 116 -2.72 -3.02 6.03
CA LEU A 116 -3.63 -3.55 7.04
C LEU A 116 -3.48 -2.79 8.35
N ARG A 117 -4.57 -2.24 8.86
CA ARG A 117 -4.67 -1.69 10.22
C ARG A 117 -5.75 -2.44 10.97
N LEU A 118 -5.35 -3.54 11.59
CA LEU A 118 -6.28 -4.44 12.25
C LEU A 118 -6.03 -4.44 13.77
N GLY A 119 -7.06 -4.16 14.53
CA GLY A 119 -7.01 -4.25 15.99
C GLY A 119 -7.11 -5.71 16.44
N THR A 120 -8.32 -6.17 16.76
CA THR A 120 -8.55 -7.53 17.26
C THR A 120 -9.44 -8.32 16.28
N GLY A 121 -9.08 -9.57 15.99
CA GLY A 121 -9.94 -10.39 15.16
C GLY A 121 -9.21 -11.37 14.24
N ARG A 122 -9.81 -11.69 13.10
CA ARG A 122 -9.25 -12.62 12.13
C ARG A 122 -9.24 -12.01 10.74
N ALA A 123 -8.07 -12.07 10.10
CA ALA A 123 -7.94 -11.71 8.69
C ALA A 123 -7.56 -12.93 7.86
N LYS A 124 -8.23 -13.07 6.73
CA LYS A 124 -7.91 -14.07 5.71
C LYS A 124 -7.75 -13.38 4.38
N ILE A 125 -6.59 -13.54 3.77
CA ILE A 125 -6.30 -13.02 2.44
C ILE A 125 -6.00 -14.22 1.54
N THR A 126 -6.75 -14.33 0.45
CA THR A 126 -6.51 -15.33 -0.59
C THR A 126 -5.98 -14.58 -1.81
N VAL A 127 -4.76 -14.89 -2.22
CA VAL A 127 -4.10 -14.27 -3.38
C VAL A 127 -4.19 -15.19 -4.60
N PRO A 128 -4.02 -14.67 -5.82
CA PRO A 128 -3.92 -15.48 -7.01
C PRO A 128 -2.85 -16.58 -6.86
N ARG A 129 -3.00 -17.66 -7.61
CA ARG A 129 -2.12 -18.82 -7.51
C ARG A 129 -0.67 -18.51 -7.85
N ASP A 130 -0.48 -17.63 -8.82
CA ASP A 130 0.79 -17.18 -9.40
C ASP A 130 1.33 -15.88 -8.79
N ALA A 131 0.60 -15.27 -7.85
CA ALA A 131 1.02 -14.03 -7.20
C ALA A 131 2.31 -14.22 -6.39
N ILE A 132 3.15 -13.20 -6.43
CA ILE A 132 4.33 -13.06 -5.57
C ILE A 132 3.92 -12.25 -4.36
N VAL A 133 4.00 -12.82 -3.16
CA VAL A 133 3.58 -12.15 -1.93
C VAL A 133 4.77 -11.72 -1.11
N ASP A 134 4.78 -10.44 -0.75
CA ASP A 134 5.77 -9.81 0.10
C ASP A 134 5.07 -9.35 1.39
N VAL A 135 5.59 -9.76 2.54
CA VAL A 135 5.03 -9.48 3.86
C VAL A 135 6.03 -8.80 4.79
N GLU A 136 7.15 -8.30 4.25
CA GLU A 136 8.22 -7.72 5.06
C GLU A 136 7.78 -6.48 5.85
N GLY A 137 6.84 -5.70 5.30
CA GLY A 137 6.26 -4.53 5.96
C GLY A 137 5.15 -4.83 6.97
N LEU A 138 4.91 -6.09 7.33
CA LEU A 138 3.81 -6.48 8.21
C LEU A 138 4.28 -6.66 9.65
N HIS A 139 3.75 -5.85 10.56
CA HIS A 139 4.01 -5.93 11.99
C HIS A 139 2.85 -6.61 12.70
N THR A 140 3.11 -7.77 13.32
CA THR A 140 2.11 -8.50 14.09
C THR A 140 2.48 -8.49 15.57
N GLY A 141 1.59 -8.00 16.43
CA GLY A 141 1.82 -7.93 17.86
C GLY A 141 1.89 -9.30 18.57
N TRP A 142 1.37 -10.35 17.95
CA TRP A 142 1.42 -11.74 18.41
C TRP A 142 1.72 -12.69 17.24
N LYS A 143 2.50 -13.76 17.49
CA LYS A 143 3.12 -14.69 16.51
C LYS A 143 2.18 -15.53 15.63
N ASP A 144 0.92 -15.17 15.42
CA ASP A 144 -0.05 -15.99 14.68
C ASP A 144 -0.27 -15.55 13.22
N SER A 145 0.76 -14.99 12.56
CA SER A 145 0.74 -14.82 11.12
C SER A 145 1.19 -16.11 10.43
N ARG A 146 0.31 -16.73 9.66
CA ARG A 146 0.63 -17.94 8.89
C ARG A 146 0.67 -17.61 7.40
N TYR A 147 1.85 -17.39 6.91
CA TYR A 147 2.15 -17.38 5.50
C TYR A 147 3.27 -18.37 5.18
N LYS A 148 3.05 -19.22 4.20
CA LYS A 148 4.11 -20.07 3.64
C LYS A 148 4.47 -19.49 2.27
N PRO A 149 5.68 -18.92 2.12
CA PRO A 149 6.17 -18.44 0.83
C PRO A 149 6.09 -19.56 -0.21
N ARG A 150 5.62 -19.22 -1.39
CA ARG A 150 5.60 -20.10 -2.54
C ARG A 150 6.52 -19.53 -3.60
N ARG A 151 7.34 -20.35 -4.22
CA ARG A 151 8.05 -19.94 -5.43
C ARG A 151 7.00 -19.78 -6.52
N SER A 152 6.72 -18.54 -6.87
CA SER A 152 5.82 -18.17 -7.96
C SER A 152 6.58 -17.26 -8.89
N SER A 153 6.38 -17.43 -10.18
CA SER A 153 7.01 -16.58 -11.20
C SER A 153 5.94 -16.23 -12.24
N GLY A 154 5.72 -14.93 -12.43
CA GLY A 154 4.90 -14.42 -13.53
C GLY A 154 3.56 -13.82 -13.18
N GLY A 155 3.11 -13.87 -11.91
CA GLY A 155 1.89 -13.20 -11.45
C GLY A 155 2.14 -11.84 -10.82
N PRO A 156 1.08 -11.14 -10.41
CA PRO A 156 1.18 -9.83 -9.77
C PRO A 156 1.94 -9.91 -8.44
N LYS A 157 2.73 -8.88 -8.13
CA LYS A 157 3.38 -8.72 -6.83
C LYS A 157 2.40 -8.08 -5.86
N ILE A 158 2.11 -8.76 -4.75
CA ILE A 158 1.22 -8.27 -3.70
C ILE A 158 2.05 -8.02 -2.45
N ARG A 159 2.25 -6.76 -2.11
CA ARG A 159 2.89 -6.34 -0.87
C ARG A 159 1.84 -6.17 0.20
N ILE A 160 2.05 -6.78 1.35
CA ILE A 160 1.15 -6.68 2.50
C ILE A 160 1.94 -6.07 3.64
N SER A 161 1.52 -4.89 4.06
CA SER A 161 2.16 -4.10 5.11
C SER A 161 1.16 -3.68 6.17
N GLY A 162 1.64 -3.03 7.22
CA GLY A 162 0.84 -2.45 8.26
C GLY A 162 0.91 -3.19 9.59
N SER A 163 -0.10 -3.03 10.42
CA SER A 163 -0.10 -3.57 11.78
C SER A 163 -1.33 -4.41 12.08
N MET A 164 -1.12 -5.45 12.84
CA MET A 164 -2.17 -6.25 13.43
C MET A 164 -1.91 -6.40 14.93
N GLY A 165 -2.88 -6.02 15.74
CA GLY A 165 -2.83 -6.19 17.19
C GLY A 165 -3.04 -7.64 17.61
N PHE A 166 -4.09 -7.92 18.38
CA PHE A 166 -4.38 -9.29 18.83
C PHE A 166 -5.28 -10.01 17.83
N GLY A 167 -4.76 -11.06 17.19
CA GLY A 167 -5.57 -11.82 16.25
C GLY A 167 -4.80 -12.80 15.38
N ARG A 168 -5.47 -13.32 14.36
CA ARG A 168 -4.89 -14.29 13.44
C ARG A 168 -4.97 -13.78 12.00
N LEU A 169 -3.81 -13.64 11.36
CA LEU A 169 -3.71 -13.39 9.93
C LEU A 169 -3.35 -14.70 9.20
N ARG A 170 -4.09 -15.01 8.15
CA ARG A 170 -3.82 -16.14 7.27
C ARG A 170 -3.78 -15.68 5.81
N ILE A 171 -2.63 -15.83 5.19
CA ILE A 171 -2.46 -15.56 3.76
C ILE A 171 -2.31 -16.92 3.06
N ARG A 172 -3.02 -17.10 1.96
CA ARG A 172 -3.01 -18.34 1.16
C ARG A 172 -3.08 -18.03 -0.32
N HIS A 173 -2.37 -18.81 -1.11
CA HIS A 173 -2.59 -18.85 -2.55
C HIS A 173 -3.87 -19.64 -2.86
N ALA A 174 -4.58 -19.22 -3.91
CA ALA A 174 -5.74 -19.92 -4.43
C ALA A 174 -5.36 -21.38 -4.79
N ARG A 175 -6.29 -22.30 -4.55
CA ARG A 175 -6.20 -23.68 -5.03
C ARG A 175 -6.89 -23.78 -6.40
N ARG A 176 -6.54 -24.81 -7.16
CA ARG A 176 -7.33 -25.19 -8.37
C ARG A 176 -8.77 -25.52 -7.98
#